data_c3ad399a96fb0a7287ca62941f90bd50
#
_entry.id   c3ad399a96fb0a7287ca62941f90bd50
#
_cell.length_a   1.000
_cell.length_b   1.000
_cell.length_c   1.000
_cell.angle_alpha   90.00
_cell.angle_beta   90.00
_cell.angle_gamma   90.00
#
_symmetry.space_group_name_H-M   'P 1'
#
loop_
_entity.id
_entity.type
_entity.pdbx_description
1 polymer ?
#
loop_
_entity_poly.entity_id
_entity_poly.type
_entity_poly.pdbx_seq_one_letter_code
_entity_poly.pdbx_strand_id
1 'polypeptide(L)'
;MSKVASGIDSQVLGEQEIFGQFKTAYRKAKDIGIVGRELIYFSEKVIEISKKARTQTNIGLNSLSVSGLALKLVNNIFENPQDQNVLVVGAGSLAQNVIKRLYEKGIDKIKSINRSIKKIKLNDSYEIFSGSLESLHNELEHTDIVIASSTTELPIIGKGAVENALRTRKNKPMLLIDL
;
A
#
# COMPACT_ATOMS: atom_id res chain seq x y z
N MET A 1 -11.84 11.90 15.67
CA MET A 1 -12.48 11.25 14.50
C MET A 1 -12.49 12.12 13.24
N SER A 2 -12.98 13.38 13.25
CA SER A 2 -13.02 14.20 12.04
C SER A 2 -11.65 14.45 11.41
N LYS A 3 -10.59 14.67 12.20
CA LYS A 3 -9.20 14.79 11.70
C LYS A 3 -8.75 13.51 10.98
N VAL A 4 -9.02 12.35 11.56
CA VAL A 4 -8.70 11.05 10.95
C VAL A 4 -9.49 10.85 9.66
N ALA A 5 -10.82 11.00 9.70
CA ALA A 5 -11.69 10.80 8.55
C ALA A 5 -11.41 11.78 7.39
N SER A 6 -10.93 12.99 7.68
CA SER A 6 -10.51 13.96 6.65
C SER A 6 -9.09 13.71 6.12
N GLY A 7 -8.32 12.81 6.73
CA GLY A 7 -6.94 12.52 6.35
C GLY A 7 -5.91 13.54 6.86
N ILE A 8 -6.29 14.39 7.85
CA ILE A 8 -5.37 15.37 8.44
C ILE A 8 -4.38 14.70 9.40
N ASP A 9 -4.81 13.58 10.00
CA ASP A 9 -4.05 12.82 10.99
C ASP A 9 -3.44 11.54 10.38
N SER A 10 -3.14 11.58 9.08
CA SER A 10 -2.59 10.47 8.32
C SER A 10 -1.11 10.72 8.02
N GLN A 11 -0.32 9.64 7.86
CA GLN A 11 1.06 9.73 7.39
C GLN A 11 1.17 10.42 6.02
N VAL A 12 0.19 10.18 5.15
CA VAL A 12 0.03 10.88 3.88
C VAL A 12 -1.11 11.88 4.04
N LEU A 13 -0.76 13.15 4.17
CA LEU A 13 -1.73 14.22 4.41
C LEU A 13 -2.80 14.26 3.30
N GLY A 14 -4.07 14.17 3.70
CA GLY A 14 -5.20 14.21 2.79
C GLY A 14 -5.50 12.88 2.09
N GLU A 15 -4.93 11.77 2.53
CA GLU A 15 -5.17 10.45 1.95
C GLU A 15 -6.67 10.18 1.76
N GLN A 16 -7.05 9.73 0.55
CA GLN A 16 -8.46 9.56 0.19
C GLN A 16 -9.05 8.24 0.71
N GLU A 17 -8.22 7.22 0.89
CA GLU A 17 -8.66 5.89 1.27
C GLU A 17 -9.30 5.86 2.66
N ILE A 18 -8.74 6.62 3.63
CA ILE A 18 -9.25 6.69 5.01
C ILE A 18 -10.71 7.16 5.06
N PHE A 19 -11.07 8.19 4.29
CA PHE A 19 -12.46 8.66 4.25
C PHE A 19 -13.41 7.60 3.67
N GLY A 20 -12.96 6.86 2.66
CA GLY A 20 -13.68 5.72 2.10
C GLY A 20 -13.86 4.59 3.10
N GLN A 21 -12.80 4.24 3.81
CA GLN A 21 -12.80 3.20 4.85
C GLN A 21 -13.74 3.56 6.01
N PHE A 22 -13.70 4.81 6.48
CA PHE A 22 -14.61 5.29 7.53
C PHE A 22 -16.09 5.14 7.12
N LYS A 23 -16.45 5.62 5.92
CA LYS A 23 -17.82 5.50 5.40
C LYS A 23 -18.27 4.04 5.26
N THR A 24 -17.37 3.17 4.79
CA THR A 24 -17.66 1.76 4.60
C THR A 24 -17.88 1.06 5.94
N ALA A 25 -17.02 1.32 6.93
CA ALA A 25 -17.13 0.77 8.27
C ALA A 25 -18.44 1.23 8.96
N TYR A 26 -18.74 2.53 8.88
CA TYR A 26 -19.99 3.09 9.42
C TYR A 26 -21.23 2.44 8.78
N ARG A 27 -21.25 2.34 7.44
CA ARG A 27 -22.38 1.72 6.72
C ARG A 27 -22.60 0.26 7.15
N LYS A 28 -21.53 -0.53 7.16
CA LYS A 28 -21.60 -1.92 7.63
C LYS A 28 -22.14 -2.04 9.05
N ALA A 29 -21.65 -1.21 9.96
CA ALA A 29 -22.10 -1.22 11.36
C ALA A 29 -23.58 -0.81 11.48
N LYS A 30 -24.06 0.14 10.67
CA LYS A 30 -25.46 0.55 10.59
C LYS A 30 -26.36 -0.56 10.04
N ASP A 31 -25.93 -1.23 8.98
CA ASP A 31 -26.69 -2.29 8.29
C ASP A 31 -26.92 -3.52 9.20
N ILE A 32 -25.95 -3.85 10.07
CA ILE A 32 -26.09 -4.96 11.05
C ILE A 32 -26.72 -4.51 12.38
N GLY A 33 -27.12 -3.22 12.51
CA GLY A 33 -27.89 -2.72 13.63
C GLY A 33 -27.15 -2.55 14.96
N ILE A 34 -25.79 -2.53 14.95
CA ILE A 34 -24.98 -2.41 16.18
C ILE A 34 -24.70 -0.97 16.59
N VAL A 35 -25.16 0.02 15.82
CA VAL A 35 -24.94 1.45 16.09
C VAL A 35 -26.19 2.08 16.70
N GLY A 36 -26.05 2.61 17.93
CA GLY A 36 -27.11 3.38 18.57
C GLY A 36 -27.29 4.78 17.94
N ARG A 37 -28.42 5.42 18.28
CA ARG A 37 -28.85 6.71 17.72
C ARG A 37 -27.78 7.81 17.81
N GLU A 38 -27.09 7.90 18.94
CA GLU A 38 -26.03 8.91 19.17
C GLU A 38 -24.83 8.68 18.25
N LEU A 39 -24.39 7.43 18.09
CA LEU A 39 -23.26 7.10 17.24
C LEU A 39 -23.59 7.30 15.74
N ILE A 40 -24.85 7.06 15.35
CA ILE A 40 -25.33 7.40 14.01
C ILE A 40 -25.17 8.91 13.75
N TYR A 41 -25.76 9.73 14.64
CA TYR A 41 -25.68 11.20 14.53
C TYR A 41 -24.24 11.69 14.49
N PHE A 42 -23.40 11.19 15.38
CA PHE A 42 -21.99 11.56 15.45
C PHE A 42 -21.21 11.18 14.19
N SER A 43 -21.41 9.97 13.69
CA SER A 43 -20.73 9.50 12.48
C SER A 43 -21.16 10.28 11.23
N GLU A 44 -22.44 10.63 11.11
CA GLU A 44 -22.95 11.46 10.02
C GLU A 44 -22.35 12.87 10.07
N LYS A 45 -22.19 13.44 11.27
CA LYS A 45 -21.49 14.73 11.45
C LYS A 45 -20.01 14.65 11.10
N VAL A 46 -19.32 13.57 11.48
CA VAL A 46 -17.93 13.34 11.07
C VAL A 46 -17.80 13.27 9.54
N ILE A 47 -18.70 12.58 8.87
CA ILE A 47 -18.73 12.50 7.40
C ILE A 47 -18.96 13.87 6.78
N GLU A 48 -19.93 14.64 7.29
CA GLU A 48 -20.24 16.00 6.82
C GLU A 48 -19.02 16.92 6.95
N ILE A 49 -18.42 16.99 8.14
CA ILE A 49 -17.25 17.85 8.42
C ILE A 49 -16.06 17.44 7.55
N SER A 50 -15.79 16.14 7.44
CA SER A 50 -14.69 15.65 6.63
C SER A 50 -14.89 15.95 5.14
N LYS A 51 -16.11 15.85 4.64
CA LYS A 51 -16.45 16.24 3.27
C LYS A 51 -16.24 17.74 3.05
N LYS A 52 -16.71 18.61 3.98
CA LYS A 52 -16.47 20.06 3.91
C LYS A 52 -14.98 20.39 3.91
N ALA A 53 -14.20 19.81 4.82
CA ALA A 53 -12.75 20.03 4.87
C ALA A 53 -12.09 19.69 3.53
N ARG A 54 -12.45 18.57 2.92
CA ARG A 54 -11.89 18.13 1.63
C ARG A 54 -12.33 18.96 0.42
N THR A 55 -13.52 19.56 0.47
CA THR A 55 -14.04 20.36 -0.65
C THR A 55 -13.71 21.85 -0.54
N GLN A 56 -13.53 22.37 0.69
CA GLN A 56 -13.26 23.78 0.95
C GLN A 56 -11.77 24.09 1.13
N THR A 57 -10.91 23.08 1.16
CA THR A 57 -9.46 23.24 1.29
C THR A 57 -8.73 22.40 0.26
N ASN A 58 -7.44 22.66 0.08
CA ASN A 58 -6.58 21.91 -0.82
C ASN A 58 -6.19 20.51 -0.31
N ILE A 59 -6.66 20.11 0.88
CA ILE A 59 -6.30 18.84 1.49
C ILE A 59 -6.76 17.61 0.67
N GLY A 60 -7.83 17.77 -0.12
CA GLY A 60 -8.33 16.75 -1.04
C GLY A 60 -7.74 16.84 -2.45
N LEU A 61 -7.05 17.93 -2.78
CA LEU A 61 -6.43 18.16 -4.08
C LEU A 61 -5.01 17.57 -4.05
N ASN A 62 -4.69 16.72 -5.02
CA ASN A 62 -3.36 16.09 -5.15
C ASN A 62 -2.96 15.13 -4.01
N SER A 63 -3.90 14.69 -3.17
CA SER A 63 -3.58 13.69 -2.16
C SER A 63 -3.31 12.34 -2.83
N LEU A 64 -2.07 11.90 -2.74
CA LEU A 64 -1.68 10.56 -3.16
C LEU A 64 -2.11 9.57 -2.05
N SER A 65 -2.57 8.40 -2.46
CA SER A 65 -2.61 7.27 -1.52
C SER A 65 -1.19 6.80 -1.21
N VAL A 66 -1.02 6.05 -0.12
CA VAL A 66 0.29 5.43 0.21
C VAL A 66 0.86 4.67 -0.98
N SER A 67 0.03 3.89 -1.68
CA SER A 67 0.42 3.20 -2.91
C SER A 67 0.82 4.15 -4.05
N GLY A 68 0.13 5.28 -4.18
CA GLY A 68 0.48 6.32 -5.17
C GLY A 68 1.80 7.02 -4.85
N LEU A 69 2.11 7.20 -3.55
CA LEU A 69 3.39 7.77 -3.13
C LEU A 69 4.55 6.82 -3.41
N ALA A 70 4.38 5.52 -3.14
CA ALA A 70 5.37 4.51 -3.49
C ALA A 70 5.70 4.53 -4.99
N LEU A 71 4.67 4.60 -5.84
CA LEU A 71 4.84 4.72 -7.29
C LEU A 71 5.60 6.00 -7.70
N LYS A 72 5.27 7.12 -7.06
CA LYS A 72 5.96 8.39 -7.32
C LYS A 72 7.45 8.30 -6.97
N LEU A 73 7.79 7.65 -5.86
CA LEU A 73 9.20 7.42 -5.48
C LEU A 73 9.92 6.56 -6.53
N VAL A 74 9.31 5.47 -6.98
CA VAL A 74 9.86 4.60 -8.02
C VAL A 74 10.14 5.41 -9.30
N ASN A 75 9.16 6.18 -9.77
CA ASN A 75 9.32 6.99 -10.99
C ASN A 75 10.33 8.14 -10.83
N ASN A 76 10.57 8.64 -9.63
CA ASN A 76 11.56 9.68 -9.39
C ASN A 76 13.01 9.14 -9.35
N ILE A 77 13.18 7.86 -8.97
CA ILE A 77 14.49 7.25 -8.76
C ILE A 77 14.98 6.53 -10.02
N PHE A 78 14.07 5.90 -10.75
CA PHE A 78 14.39 5.12 -11.94
C PHE A 78 13.94 5.83 -13.21
N GLU A 79 14.84 5.99 -14.18
CA GLU A 79 14.50 6.54 -15.50
C GLU A 79 13.56 5.60 -16.28
N ASN A 80 13.80 4.28 -16.17
CA ASN A 80 12.99 3.23 -16.80
C ASN A 80 12.47 2.25 -15.75
N PRO A 81 11.39 2.60 -15.03
CA PRO A 81 10.82 1.73 -13.98
C PRO A 81 10.33 0.37 -14.53
N GLN A 82 9.92 0.30 -15.79
CA GLN A 82 9.42 -0.91 -16.45
C GLN A 82 10.49 -1.99 -16.58
N ASP A 83 11.77 -1.61 -16.57
CA ASP A 83 12.88 -2.57 -16.68
C ASP A 83 13.26 -3.18 -15.33
N GLN A 84 12.76 -2.63 -14.22
CA GLN A 84 13.15 -3.03 -12.88
C GLN A 84 12.38 -4.27 -12.39
N ASN A 85 13.07 -5.13 -11.65
CA ASN A 85 12.45 -6.24 -10.94
C ASN A 85 11.91 -5.74 -9.59
N VAL A 86 10.61 -5.92 -9.36
CA VAL A 86 9.93 -5.47 -8.15
C VAL A 86 9.53 -6.66 -7.29
N LEU A 87 9.87 -6.60 -6.01
CA LEU A 87 9.43 -7.55 -4.99
C LEU A 87 8.50 -6.86 -4.00
N VAL A 88 7.27 -7.34 -3.89
CA VAL A 88 6.32 -6.87 -2.88
C VAL A 88 6.23 -7.89 -1.75
N VAL A 89 6.59 -7.48 -0.54
CA VAL A 89 6.53 -8.31 0.67
C VAL A 89 5.24 -8.01 1.41
N GLY A 90 4.32 -8.96 1.38
CA GLY A 90 2.96 -8.85 1.90
C GLY A 90 1.92 -9.11 0.81
N ALA A 91 0.70 -9.46 1.22
CA ALA A 91 -0.44 -9.69 0.34
C ALA A 91 -1.75 -9.15 0.94
N GLY A 92 -1.66 -8.14 1.80
CA GLY A 92 -2.79 -7.35 2.30
C GLY A 92 -3.37 -6.44 1.22
N SER A 93 -4.45 -5.71 1.55
CA SER A 93 -5.11 -4.81 0.61
C SER A 93 -4.16 -3.73 0.06
N LEU A 94 -3.28 -3.17 0.90
CA LEU A 94 -2.30 -2.16 0.48
C LEU A 94 -1.29 -2.74 -0.50
N ALA A 95 -0.70 -3.92 -0.21
CA ALA A 95 0.20 -4.61 -1.12
C ALA A 95 -0.46 -4.90 -2.48
N GLN A 96 -1.70 -5.40 -2.47
CA GLN A 96 -2.46 -5.65 -3.70
C GLN A 96 -2.71 -4.37 -4.50
N ASN A 97 -3.04 -3.25 -3.83
CA ASN A 97 -3.22 -1.95 -4.48
C ASN A 97 -1.91 -1.45 -5.10
N VAL A 98 -0.77 -1.63 -4.42
CA VAL A 98 0.55 -1.28 -4.95
C VAL A 98 0.84 -2.10 -6.21
N ILE A 99 0.72 -3.41 -6.13
CA ILE A 99 0.97 -4.34 -7.25
C ILE A 99 0.10 -3.95 -8.46
N LYS A 100 -1.20 -3.73 -8.25
CA LYS A 100 -2.12 -3.35 -9.32
C LYS A 100 -1.70 -2.03 -9.99
N ARG A 101 -1.34 -1.03 -9.19
CA ARG A 101 -0.90 0.28 -9.72
C ARG A 101 0.44 0.20 -10.47
N LEU A 102 1.38 -0.61 -9.99
CA LEU A 102 2.64 -0.87 -10.70
C LEU A 102 2.35 -1.47 -12.08
N TYR A 103 1.51 -2.51 -12.10
CA TYR A 103 1.11 -3.19 -13.34
C TYR A 103 0.39 -2.23 -14.32
N GLU A 104 -0.56 -1.40 -13.84
CA GLU A 104 -1.26 -0.37 -14.63
C GLU A 104 -0.30 0.67 -15.24
N LYS A 105 0.90 0.84 -14.66
CA LYS A 105 1.97 1.72 -15.17
C LYS A 105 2.99 1.00 -16.07
N GLY A 106 2.71 -0.24 -16.45
CA GLY A 106 3.55 -1.02 -17.34
C GLY A 106 4.74 -1.69 -16.66
N ILE A 107 4.79 -1.71 -15.32
CA ILE A 107 5.78 -2.49 -14.57
C ILE A 107 5.18 -3.88 -14.38
N ASP A 108 5.66 -4.85 -15.12
CA ASP A 108 5.13 -6.23 -15.15
C ASP A 108 6.04 -7.27 -14.47
N LYS A 109 7.33 -6.93 -14.27
CA LYS A 109 8.29 -7.79 -13.56
C LYS A 109 8.08 -7.74 -12.04
N ILE A 110 6.87 -8.10 -11.61
CA ILE A 110 6.46 -8.04 -10.20
C ILE A 110 6.37 -9.44 -9.63
N LYS A 111 7.10 -9.66 -8.53
CA LYS A 111 6.92 -10.81 -7.65
C LYS A 111 6.29 -10.36 -6.34
N SER A 112 5.50 -11.22 -5.74
CA SER A 112 4.98 -11.02 -4.38
C SER A 112 5.37 -12.21 -3.51
N ILE A 113 5.72 -11.94 -2.27
CA ILE A 113 5.93 -12.98 -1.25
C ILE A 113 5.11 -12.66 0.00
N ASN A 114 4.62 -13.72 0.64
CA ASN A 114 3.82 -13.59 1.85
C ASN A 114 3.96 -14.84 2.72
N ARG A 115 3.52 -14.77 3.98
CA ARG A 115 3.51 -15.91 4.91
C ARG A 115 2.70 -17.09 4.37
N SER A 116 1.60 -16.82 3.67
CA SER A 116 0.77 -17.83 3.00
C SER A 116 0.57 -17.46 1.54
N ILE A 117 0.54 -18.45 0.66
CA ILE A 117 0.28 -18.23 -0.76
C ILE A 117 -1.09 -17.59 -0.92
N LYS A 118 -1.15 -16.46 -1.62
CA LYS A 118 -2.38 -15.74 -1.95
C LYS A 118 -2.44 -15.45 -3.44
N LYS A 119 -3.64 -15.52 -3.95
CA LYS A 119 -4.00 -15.08 -5.30
C LYS A 119 -4.21 -13.58 -5.31
N ILE A 120 -3.54 -12.88 -6.20
CA ILE A 120 -3.62 -11.43 -6.38
C ILE A 120 -4.11 -11.16 -7.80
N LYS A 121 -5.32 -10.61 -7.91
CA LYS A 121 -5.95 -10.27 -9.18
C LYS A 121 -5.47 -8.91 -9.65
N LEU A 122 -4.85 -8.82 -10.80
CA LEU A 122 -4.36 -7.56 -11.38
C LEU A 122 -5.42 -6.90 -12.25
N ASN A 123 -6.08 -7.70 -13.11
CA ASN A 123 -7.24 -7.33 -13.90
C ASN A 123 -8.14 -8.57 -14.12
N ASP A 124 -9.11 -8.50 -15.00
CA ASP A 124 -10.04 -9.62 -15.24
C ASP A 124 -9.39 -10.82 -15.92
N SER A 125 -8.25 -10.64 -16.60
CA SER A 125 -7.56 -11.67 -17.37
C SER A 125 -6.20 -12.07 -16.81
N TYR A 126 -5.66 -11.33 -15.84
CA TYR A 126 -4.32 -11.56 -15.33
C TYR A 126 -4.26 -11.53 -13.80
N GLU A 127 -3.62 -12.53 -13.24
CA GLU A 127 -3.44 -12.72 -11.81
C GLU A 127 -2.05 -13.28 -11.51
N ILE A 128 -1.54 -13.00 -10.33
CA ILE A 128 -0.31 -13.57 -9.81
C ILE A 128 -0.56 -14.27 -8.48
N PHE A 129 0.30 -15.20 -8.13
CA PHE A 129 0.31 -15.84 -6.82
C PHE A 129 1.51 -15.33 -6.01
N SER A 130 1.30 -15.05 -4.72
CA SER A 130 2.43 -14.76 -3.84
C SER A 130 3.22 -16.04 -3.57
N GLY A 131 4.56 -15.93 -3.59
CA GLY A 131 5.47 -16.97 -3.12
C GLY A 131 5.53 -17.05 -1.59
N SER A 132 6.28 -18.04 -1.09
CA SER A 132 6.56 -18.19 0.35
C SER A 132 7.64 -17.21 0.83
N LEU A 133 7.59 -16.83 2.11
CA LEU A 133 8.66 -16.05 2.77
C LEU A 133 10.02 -16.76 2.77
N GLU A 134 10.04 -18.08 2.64
CA GLU A 134 11.28 -18.87 2.54
C GLU A 134 12.12 -18.48 1.32
N SER A 135 11.49 -18.04 0.24
CA SER A 135 12.17 -17.58 -0.96
C SER A 135 12.74 -16.17 -0.86
N LEU A 136 12.50 -15.43 0.23
CA LEU A 136 12.87 -14.02 0.38
C LEU A 136 14.33 -13.73 0.04
N HIS A 137 15.26 -14.51 0.61
CA HIS A 137 16.70 -14.29 0.40
C HIS A 137 17.09 -14.41 -1.07
N ASN A 138 16.60 -15.46 -1.73
CA ASN A 138 16.85 -15.69 -3.16
C ASN A 138 16.21 -14.60 -4.03
N GLU A 139 14.99 -14.16 -3.70
CA GLU A 139 14.31 -13.12 -4.47
C GLU A 139 15.00 -11.76 -4.34
N LEU A 140 15.53 -11.41 -3.16
CA LEU A 140 16.28 -10.17 -2.96
C LEU A 140 17.51 -10.04 -3.87
N GLU A 141 18.17 -11.15 -4.21
CA GLU A 141 19.34 -11.15 -5.09
C GLU A 141 19.04 -10.68 -6.52
N HIS A 142 17.79 -10.78 -6.93
CA HIS A 142 17.33 -10.46 -8.28
C HIS A 142 16.41 -9.25 -8.34
N THR A 143 16.22 -8.55 -7.21
CA THR A 143 15.24 -7.45 -7.07
C THR A 143 15.91 -6.09 -7.09
N ASP A 144 15.36 -5.13 -7.81
CA ASP A 144 15.82 -3.74 -7.85
C ASP A 144 15.00 -2.83 -6.92
N ILE A 145 13.72 -3.17 -6.72
CA ILE A 145 12.78 -2.41 -5.88
C ILE A 145 12.07 -3.38 -4.94
N VAL A 146 12.19 -3.16 -3.64
CA VAL A 146 11.47 -3.91 -2.60
C VAL A 146 10.45 -2.98 -1.96
N ILE A 147 9.20 -3.43 -1.89
CA ILE A 147 8.12 -2.71 -1.22
C ILE A 147 7.57 -3.62 -0.13
N ALA A 148 7.84 -3.28 1.13
CA ALA A 148 7.32 -3.98 2.29
C ALA A 148 5.98 -3.37 2.72
N SER A 149 4.98 -4.24 2.91
CA SER A 149 3.65 -3.88 3.43
C SER A 149 3.19 -4.99 4.36
N SER A 150 3.70 -4.97 5.58
CA SER A 150 3.35 -5.95 6.59
C SER A 150 3.04 -5.28 7.92
N THR A 151 2.15 -5.91 8.70
CA THR A 151 1.75 -5.44 10.03
C THR A 151 2.51 -6.16 11.16
N THR A 152 3.66 -6.78 10.87
CA THR A 152 4.46 -7.49 11.88
C THR A 152 5.29 -6.50 12.69
N GLU A 153 5.38 -6.73 14.01
CA GLU A 153 6.23 -5.94 14.91
C GLU A 153 7.74 -6.14 14.62
N LEU A 154 8.10 -7.31 14.13
CA LEU A 154 9.48 -7.64 13.79
C LEU A 154 9.74 -7.42 12.31
N PRO A 155 10.90 -6.83 11.93
CA PRO A 155 11.30 -6.67 10.55
C PRO A 155 11.34 -8.02 9.82
N ILE A 156 10.62 -8.12 8.69
CA ILE A 156 10.67 -9.32 7.83
C ILE A 156 11.99 -9.34 7.06
N ILE A 157 12.47 -8.17 6.65
CA ILE A 157 13.73 -8.01 5.93
C ILE A 157 14.78 -7.47 6.89
N GLY A 158 15.66 -8.34 7.34
CA GLY A 158 16.77 -7.96 8.21
C GLY A 158 17.95 -7.38 7.43
N LYS A 159 18.78 -6.58 8.10
CA LYS A 159 20.01 -5.97 7.54
C LYS A 159 20.90 -7.01 6.84
N GLY A 160 21.14 -8.17 7.47
CA GLY A 160 21.99 -9.22 6.92
C GLY A 160 21.47 -9.79 5.59
N ALA A 161 20.15 -9.89 5.42
CA ALA A 161 19.55 -10.34 4.15
C ALA A 161 19.85 -9.36 3.01
N VAL A 162 19.70 -8.05 3.28
CA VAL A 162 20.00 -6.99 2.30
C VAL A 162 21.49 -6.95 1.96
N GLU A 163 22.38 -7.04 2.97
CA GLU A 163 23.83 -7.05 2.76
C GLU A 163 24.29 -8.24 1.91
N ASN A 164 23.75 -9.42 2.17
CA ASN A 164 24.05 -10.62 1.36
C ASN A 164 23.56 -10.46 -0.08
N ALA A 165 22.32 -10.00 -0.26
CA ALA A 165 21.78 -9.74 -1.59
C ALA A 165 22.64 -8.71 -2.36
N LEU A 166 23.06 -7.61 -1.70
CA LEU A 166 23.92 -6.59 -2.33
C LEU A 166 25.28 -7.17 -2.76
N ARG A 167 25.89 -8.06 -1.97
CA ARG A 167 27.14 -8.74 -2.37
C ARG A 167 26.95 -9.58 -3.63
N THR A 168 25.89 -10.41 -3.68
CA THR A 168 25.56 -11.24 -4.87
C THR A 168 25.30 -10.34 -6.08
N ARG A 169 24.65 -9.21 -5.90
CA ARG A 169 24.35 -8.20 -6.93
C ARG A 169 25.54 -7.31 -7.31
N LYS A 170 26.75 -7.61 -6.83
CA LYS A 170 27.96 -6.79 -7.07
C LYS A 170 27.76 -5.32 -6.67
N ASN A 171 27.08 -5.10 -5.56
CA ASN A 171 26.70 -3.79 -5.01
C ASN A 171 25.80 -2.93 -5.93
N LYS A 172 25.05 -3.53 -6.88
CA LYS A 172 24.02 -2.82 -7.61
C LYS A 172 22.98 -2.28 -6.60
N PRO A 173 22.67 -0.98 -6.59
CA PRO A 173 21.73 -0.40 -5.63
C PRO A 173 20.36 -1.07 -5.66
N MET A 174 19.68 -1.07 -4.49
CA MET A 174 18.33 -1.56 -4.30
C MET A 174 17.51 -0.48 -3.59
N LEU A 175 16.34 -0.16 -4.12
CA LEU A 175 15.37 0.73 -3.45
C LEU A 175 14.53 -0.09 -2.48
N LEU A 176 14.50 0.31 -1.21
CA LEU A 176 13.64 -0.29 -0.18
C LEU A 176 12.58 0.74 0.22
N ILE A 177 11.30 0.37 0.13
CA ILE A 177 10.15 1.18 0.54
C ILE A 177 9.39 0.39 1.62
N ASP A 178 9.22 0.98 2.79
CA ASP A 178 8.39 0.45 3.89
C ASP A 178 7.11 1.27 4.01
N LEU A 179 5.92 0.59 4.04
CA LEU A 179 4.59 1.20 3.94
C LEU A 179 3.77 1.02 5.22
#